data_3bfea303bfedf55d94b770e440e45df1
#
_entry.id   3bfea303bfedf55d94b770e440e45df1
#
_cell.length_a   1.000
_cell.length_b   1.000
_cell.length_c   1.000
_cell.angle_alpha   90.00
_cell.angle_beta   90.00
_cell.angle_gamma   90.00
#
_symmetry.space_group_name_H-M   'P 1'
#
loop_
_entity.id
_entity.type
_entity.pdbx_description
1 polymer ?
#
loop_
_entity_poly.entity_id
_entity_poly.type
_entity_poly.pdbx_seq_one_letter_code
_entity_poly.pdbx_strand_id
1 'polypeptide(L)'
;MSLKLTLFLFLAFVSLVSFGQPKLKPIIIREQGSFAVGGTVIANPGTFNPYHQTPEGQTFHGDHAYVFYQIPVKARKYPLVMWHGIGQFSKTWETTPDGREGFQNIFLRRKFSVYVIDQPRRGNAARGTVAGTINPTPDEQGWFGTFRIGIWPNYFEGVQFSKDAEALNQYFRQMVPNVGPIDINVNTDAVSALFNKIGDGILVSHSHSGGMGWVTAIKNQNIKAIVSYEPGSGFIFPEVEVPAPIPMAGGTLTAIGVPLSDFLKLTKIPIIIYYGDFIPEKPMDNPGQDGWRARLEMARLWRDCVNKHGGDVTVVHLPEIGIKGNTHFPFSDLNNLEIADLMSEWLKEKGLDK
;
A
#
# COMPACT_ATOMS: atom_id res chain seq x y z
N MET A 1 62.72 18.00 50.56
CA MET A 1 62.51 18.41 49.18
C MET A 1 61.25 17.70 48.69
N SER A 2 60.13 18.44 48.61
CA SER A 2 58.83 17.91 48.26
C SER A 2 58.50 18.33 46.80
N LEU A 3 58.39 17.38 45.91
CA LEU A 3 58.07 17.62 44.50
C LEU A 3 56.52 17.60 44.39
N LYS A 4 55.90 18.77 44.15
CA LYS A 4 54.49 18.89 43.90
C LYS A 4 54.23 18.57 42.40
N LEU A 5 53.54 17.45 42.10
CA LEU A 5 53.09 17.08 40.81
C LEU A 5 51.78 17.80 40.56
N THR A 6 51.74 18.76 39.59
CA THR A 6 50.54 19.49 39.18
C THR A 6 49.94 18.75 38.01
N LEU A 7 48.77 18.14 38.23
CA LEU A 7 48.01 17.43 37.20
C LEU A 7 47.14 18.44 36.44
N PHE A 8 47.44 18.73 35.17
CA PHE A 8 46.60 19.53 34.27
C PHE A 8 45.51 18.62 33.64
N LEU A 9 44.27 18.81 34.08
CA LEU A 9 43.11 18.22 33.41
C LEU A 9 42.79 19.07 32.17
N PHE A 10 43.02 18.51 30.97
CA PHE A 10 42.51 19.05 29.72
C PHE A 10 41.04 18.55 29.53
N LEU A 11 40.07 19.39 29.84
CA LEU A 11 38.67 19.15 29.42
C LEU A 11 38.55 19.47 27.93
N ALA A 12 38.53 18.45 27.12
CA ALA A 12 38.13 18.58 25.71
C ALA A 12 36.61 18.76 25.64
N PHE A 13 36.16 20.00 25.43
CA PHE A 13 34.77 20.29 25.04
C PHE A 13 34.54 19.77 23.60
N VAL A 14 33.99 18.57 23.47
CA VAL A 14 33.44 18.11 22.20
C VAL A 14 32.11 18.81 22.04
N SER A 15 32.10 19.91 21.30
CA SER A 15 30.85 20.54 20.83
C SER A 15 30.16 19.58 19.87
N LEU A 16 29.14 18.84 20.32
CA LEU A 16 28.19 18.16 19.50
C LEU A 16 27.41 19.23 18.69
N VAL A 17 27.90 19.52 17.50
CA VAL A 17 27.11 20.28 16.52
C VAL A 17 25.96 19.38 16.09
N SER A 18 24.85 19.49 16.78
CA SER A 18 23.58 18.94 16.32
C SER A 18 23.20 19.71 15.05
N PHE A 19 23.45 19.11 13.90
CA PHE A 19 22.86 19.58 12.65
C PHE A 19 21.36 19.35 12.77
N GLY A 20 20.62 20.34 13.29
CA GLY A 20 19.17 20.31 13.29
C GLY A 20 18.69 20.09 11.87
N GLN A 21 17.95 19.03 11.62
CA GLN A 21 17.30 18.83 10.33
C GLN A 21 16.54 20.11 9.95
N PRO A 22 16.61 20.57 8.69
CA PRO A 22 15.92 21.78 8.28
C PRO A 22 14.44 21.64 8.63
N LYS A 23 13.94 22.59 9.42
CA LYS A 23 12.54 22.57 9.90
C LYS A 23 11.62 22.56 8.69
N LEU A 24 10.93 21.44 8.43
CA LEU A 24 10.00 21.32 7.33
C LEU A 24 8.92 22.40 7.44
N LYS A 25 8.57 23.04 6.31
CA LYS A 25 7.49 24.02 6.29
C LYS A 25 6.17 23.38 6.71
N PRO A 26 5.26 24.09 7.39
CA PRO A 26 3.94 23.58 7.72
C PRO A 26 3.17 23.12 6.48
N ILE A 27 2.41 22.03 6.62
CA ILE A 27 1.41 21.63 5.63
C ILE A 27 0.14 22.44 5.95
N ILE A 28 -0.36 23.18 4.97
CA ILE A 28 -1.58 23.99 5.13
C ILE A 28 -2.72 23.21 4.48
N ILE A 29 -3.61 22.71 5.31
CA ILE A 29 -4.80 21.93 4.92
C ILE A 29 -5.98 22.89 4.81
N ARG A 30 -6.67 22.85 3.65
CA ARG A 30 -7.91 23.59 3.42
C ARG A 30 -9.10 22.86 4.05
N GLU A 31 -9.12 21.54 3.96
CA GLU A 31 -10.20 20.68 4.40
C GLU A 31 -9.67 19.31 4.78
N GLN A 32 -10.22 18.71 5.83
CA GLN A 32 -10.00 17.32 6.19
C GLN A 32 -11.24 16.73 6.83
N GLY A 33 -11.37 15.42 6.78
CA GLY A 33 -12.49 14.72 7.39
C GLY A 33 -12.44 13.23 7.16
N SER A 34 -13.51 12.54 7.51
CA SER A 34 -13.66 11.12 7.26
C SER A 34 -15.12 10.77 6.97
N PHE A 35 -15.30 9.67 6.26
CA PHE A 35 -16.61 9.11 5.94
C PHE A 35 -16.49 7.61 5.62
N ALA A 36 -17.63 6.93 5.57
CA ALA A 36 -17.72 5.56 5.06
C ALA A 36 -18.33 5.54 3.66
N VAL A 37 -17.93 4.57 2.83
CA VAL A 37 -18.46 4.37 1.47
C VAL A 37 -18.71 2.91 1.17
N GLY A 38 -19.66 2.66 0.28
CA GLY A 38 -20.06 1.30 -0.09
C GLY A 38 -20.72 0.57 1.09
N GLY A 39 -20.58 -0.74 1.10
CA GLY A 39 -21.11 -1.60 2.13
C GLY A 39 -22.51 -2.07 1.89
N THR A 40 -23.01 -2.83 2.86
CA THR A 40 -24.33 -3.48 2.84
C THR A 40 -25.13 -3.07 4.06
N VAL A 41 -26.41 -2.84 3.86
CA VAL A 41 -27.38 -2.65 4.94
C VAL A 41 -28.29 -3.88 4.99
N ILE A 42 -28.24 -4.60 6.12
CA ILE A 42 -29.18 -5.69 6.42
C ILE A 42 -30.30 -5.11 7.27
N ALA A 43 -31.53 -5.24 6.82
CA ALA A 43 -32.71 -4.83 7.58
C ALA A 43 -33.49 -6.07 8.01
N ASN A 44 -33.77 -6.19 9.30
CA ASN A 44 -34.66 -7.22 9.81
C ASN A 44 -36.11 -6.72 9.77
N PRO A 45 -37.07 -7.53 9.29
CA PRO A 45 -38.47 -7.16 9.26
C PRO A 45 -39.04 -6.95 10.67
N GLY A 46 -40.16 -6.24 10.76
CA GLY A 46 -40.83 -5.96 12.01
C GLY A 46 -40.62 -4.53 12.52
N THR A 47 -41.03 -4.25 13.77
CA THR A 47 -40.90 -2.97 14.42
C THR A 47 -40.00 -3.08 15.65
N PHE A 48 -38.97 -2.27 15.74
CA PHE A 48 -38.08 -2.23 16.89
C PHE A 48 -38.80 -1.82 18.16
N ASN A 49 -38.67 -2.61 19.21
CA ASN A 49 -39.17 -2.29 20.53
C ASN A 49 -37.97 -1.99 21.47
N PRO A 50 -37.83 -0.73 21.95
CA PRO A 50 -36.70 -0.36 22.81
C PRO A 50 -36.74 -1.03 24.20
N TYR A 51 -37.88 -1.54 24.62
CA TYR A 51 -38.04 -2.26 25.91
C TYR A 51 -37.79 -3.78 25.79
N HIS A 52 -37.75 -4.31 24.56
CA HIS A 52 -37.44 -5.70 24.25
C HIS A 52 -36.49 -5.73 23.04
N GLN A 53 -35.19 -5.75 23.31
CA GLN A 53 -34.14 -5.70 22.27
C GLN A 53 -34.02 -7.04 21.55
N THR A 54 -34.84 -7.24 20.54
CA THR A 54 -34.76 -8.34 19.58
C THR A 54 -34.19 -7.84 18.25
N PRO A 55 -33.80 -8.71 17.31
CA PRO A 55 -33.39 -8.30 15.97
C PRO A 55 -34.50 -7.62 15.14
N GLU A 56 -35.77 -7.78 15.48
CA GLU A 56 -36.92 -7.24 14.75
C GLU A 56 -36.85 -5.71 14.59
N GLY A 57 -37.05 -5.26 13.37
CA GLY A 57 -37.01 -3.81 13.04
C GLY A 57 -35.63 -3.16 13.14
N GLN A 58 -34.58 -3.91 13.45
CA GLN A 58 -33.21 -3.38 13.50
C GLN A 58 -32.50 -3.47 12.15
N THR A 59 -31.54 -2.56 11.94
CA THR A 59 -30.66 -2.55 10.77
C THR A 59 -29.21 -2.80 11.18
N PHE A 60 -28.45 -3.41 10.28
CA PHE A 60 -27.03 -3.64 10.43
C PHE A 60 -26.30 -3.08 9.21
N HIS A 61 -25.37 -2.14 9.43
CA HIS A 61 -24.53 -1.55 8.39
C HIS A 61 -23.12 -2.17 8.50
N GLY A 62 -22.65 -2.86 7.46
CA GLY A 62 -21.34 -3.48 7.43
C GLY A 62 -20.73 -3.49 6.03
N ASP A 63 -19.52 -4.05 5.91
CA ASP A 63 -18.79 -4.20 4.63
C ASP A 63 -18.51 -2.87 3.89
N HIS A 64 -18.54 -1.73 4.59
CA HIS A 64 -18.14 -0.44 4.06
C HIS A 64 -16.62 -0.26 4.17
N ALA A 65 -16.04 0.61 3.34
CA ALA A 65 -14.70 1.13 3.55
C ALA A 65 -14.75 2.40 4.43
N TYR A 66 -13.76 2.58 5.28
CA TYR A 66 -13.49 3.85 5.97
C TYR A 66 -12.51 4.67 5.15
N VAL A 67 -12.74 5.97 5.08
CA VAL A 67 -11.90 6.92 4.32
C VAL A 67 -11.58 8.09 5.22
N PHE A 68 -10.29 8.38 5.39
CA PHE A 68 -9.81 9.65 5.93
C PHE A 68 -9.18 10.46 4.80
N TYR A 69 -9.50 11.76 4.73
CA TYR A 69 -8.98 12.61 3.67
C TYR A 69 -8.44 13.94 4.16
N GLN A 70 -7.47 14.47 3.41
CA GLN A 70 -6.91 15.79 3.58
C GLN A 70 -6.73 16.46 2.21
N ILE A 71 -7.18 17.71 2.12
CA ILE A 71 -7.11 18.54 0.92
C ILE A 71 -6.24 19.75 1.23
N PRO A 72 -5.04 19.89 0.63
CA PRO A 72 -4.18 21.04 0.87
C PRO A 72 -4.69 22.28 0.16
N VAL A 73 -4.26 23.45 0.64
CA VAL A 73 -4.50 24.71 -0.10
C VAL A 73 -3.80 24.63 -1.46
N LYS A 74 -4.51 25.06 -2.53
CA LYS A 74 -4.08 24.93 -3.92
C LYS A 74 -3.83 23.48 -4.33
N ALA A 75 -4.77 22.62 -4.00
CA ALA A 75 -4.72 21.21 -4.37
C ALA A 75 -4.68 21.03 -5.89
N ARG A 76 -3.94 20.01 -6.32
CA ARG A 76 -3.93 19.52 -7.71
C ARG A 76 -5.29 18.93 -8.08
N LYS A 77 -5.54 18.81 -9.39
CA LYS A 77 -6.82 18.35 -9.93
C LYS A 77 -7.19 16.93 -9.48
N TYR A 78 -6.23 16.01 -9.55
CA TYR A 78 -6.50 14.59 -9.28
C TYR A 78 -6.05 14.21 -7.86
N PRO A 79 -6.97 13.80 -6.97
CA PRO A 79 -6.60 13.26 -5.67
C PRO A 79 -5.91 11.90 -5.80
N LEU A 80 -5.10 11.56 -4.80
CA LEU A 80 -4.53 10.24 -4.62
C LEU A 80 -5.40 9.45 -3.64
N VAL A 81 -5.88 8.28 -4.05
CA VAL A 81 -6.54 7.30 -3.19
C VAL A 81 -5.53 6.21 -2.87
N MET A 82 -5.12 6.11 -1.61
CA MET A 82 -4.07 5.19 -1.17
C MET A 82 -4.69 3.96 -0.48
N TRP A 83 -4.49 2.79 -1.07
CA TRP A 83 -5.06 1.51 -0.63
C TRP A 83 -3.95 0.57 -0.17
N HIS A 84 -4.02 0.14 1.08
CA HIS A 84 -3.03 -0.70 1.77
C HIS A 84 -3.00 -2.17 1.30
N GLY A 85 -1.95 -2.89 1.68
CA GLY A 85 -1.77 -4.33 1.44
C GLY A 85 -2.48 -5.23 2.47
N ILE A 86 -2.25 -6.55 2.34
CA ILE A 86 -2.72 -7.53 3.32
C ILE A 86 -2.01 -7.32 4.67
N GLY A 87 -2.71 -7.58 5.78
CA GLY A 87 -2.16 -7.37 7.12
C GLY A 87 -1.91 -5.89 7.47
N GLN A 88 -2.32 -4.94 6.62
CA GLN A 88 -2.09 -3.51 6.78
C GLN A 88 -3.42 -2.74 6.85
N PHE A 89 -3.36 -1.47 7.25
CA PHE A 89 -4.43 -0.49 7.21
C PHE A 89 -3.86 0.88 6.82
N SER A 90 -4.66 1.93 6.83
CA SER A 90 -4.27 3.29 6.40
C SER A 90 -2.94 3.78 6.98
N LYS A 91 -2.59 3.36 8.22
CA LYS A 91 -1.34 3.68 8.91
C LYS A 91 -0.09 3.48 8.06
N THR A 92 -0.09 2.50 7.14
CA THR A 92 1.06 2.21 6.28
C THR A 92 1.47 3.39 5.38
N TRP A 93 0.54 4.32 5.09
CA TRP A 93 0.76 5.51 4.28
C TRP A 93 1.10 6.76 5.09
N GLU A 94 0.84 6.75 6.40
CA GLU A 94 0.98 7.90 7.31
C GLU A 94 2.46 8.12 7.71
N THR A 95 2.79 7.85 8.95
CA THR A 95 4.18 7.96 9.46
C THR A 95 4.89 6.63 9.26
N THR A 96 6.11 6.65 8.74
CA THR A 96 6.94 5.45 8.60
C THR A 96 7.25 4.82 9.97
N PRO A 97 7.61 3.52 10.05
CA PRO A 97 7.93 2.88 11.32
C PRO A 97 9.05 3.55 12.12
N ASP A 98 9.98 4.20 11.46
CA ASP A 98 11.08 4.97 12.06
C ASP A 98 10.75 6.45 12.31
N GLY A 99 9.47 6.85 12.20
CA GLY A 99 8.96 8.17 12.59
C GLY A 99 9.08 9.28 11.55
N ARG A 100 9.55 8.98 10.32
CA ARG A 100 9.60 9.97 9.22
C ARG A 100 8.21 10.19 8.59
N GLU A 101 8.08 11.20 7.76
CA GLU A 101 6.87 11.41 6.96
C GLU A 101 6.67 10.26 5.96
N GLY A 102 5.48 9.67 5.98
CA GLY A 102 5.05 8.72 4.94
C GLY A 102 4.44 9.43 3.74
N PHE A 103 3.98 8.64 2.78
CA PHE A 103 3.47 9.15 1.50
C PHE A 103 2.29 10.12 1.64
N GLN A 104 1.43 9.95 2.64
CA GLN A 104 0.35 10.90 2.93
C GLN A 104 0.89 12.33 3.05
N ASN A 105 1.86 12.56 3.96
CA ASN A 105 2.41 13.90 4.18
C ASN A 105 3.27 14.37 3.01
N ILE A 106 4.06 13.48 2.42
CA ILE A 106 4.91 13.81 1.27
C ILE A 106 4.06 14.34 0.11
N PHE A 107 2.95 13.67 -0.22
CA PHE A 107 2.09 14.08 -1.32
C PHE A 107 1.19 15.29 -0.99
N LEU A 108 0.81 15.48 0.27
CA LEU A 108 0.19 16.74 0.73
C LEU A 108 1.14 17.93 0.52
N ARG A 109 2.44 17.78 0.81
CA ARG A 109 3.46 18.81 0.51
C ARG A 109 3.56 19.10 -1.00
N ARG A 110 3.39 18.08 -1.82
CA ARG A 110 3.35 18.16 -3.29
C ARG A 110 1.99 18.63 -3.84
N LYS A 111 1.08 19.06 -2.93
CA LYS A 111 -0.25 19.60 -3.25
C LYS A 111 -1.25 18.61 -3.81
N PHE A 112 -1.06 17.34 -3.63
CA PHE A 112 -2.12 16.37 -3.90
C PHE A 112 -3.10 16.32 -2.72
N SER A 113 -4.40 16.25 -3.02
CA SER A 113 -5.37 15.77 -2.04
C SER A 113 -5.13 14.29 -1.81
N VAL A 114 -5.16 13.84 -0.56
CA VAL A 114 -4.88 12.44 -0.20
C VAL A 114 -6.07 11.85 0.53
N TYR A 115 -6.51 10.69 0.07
CA TYR A 115 -7.53 9.86 0.66
C TYR A 115 -6.87 8.53 1.05
N VAL A 116 -6.71 8.26 2.34
CA VAL A 116 -6.24 6.96 2.85
C VAL A 116 -7.44 6.14 3.26
N ILE A 117 -7.46 4.87 2.87
CA ILE A 117 -8.63 4.02 3.08
C ILE A 117 -8.28 2.81 3.95
N ASP A 118 -9.24 2.41 4.78
CA ASP A 118 -9.30 1.06 5.34
C ASP A 118 -10.36 0.29 4.58
N GLN A 119 -9.94 -0.80 3.94
CA GLN A 119 -10.86 -1.63 3.17
C GLN A 119 -11.89 -2.32 4.08
N PRO A 120 -13.05 -2.74 3.55
CA PRO A 120 -14.02 -3.52 4.30
C PRO A 120 -13.41 -4.65 5.12
N ARG A 121 -13.90 -4.85 6.34
CA ARG A 121 -13.48 -5.88 7.31
C ARG A 121 -12.04 -5.72 7.81
N ARG A 122 -11.51 -4.46 7.83
CA ARG A 122 -10.16 -4.18 8.31
C ARG A 122 -10.04 -2.79 8.94
N GLY A 123 -9.15 -2.64 9.91
CA GLY A 123 -8.86 -1.36 10.55
C GLY A 123 -10.12 -0.66 11.07
N ASN A 124 -10.32 0.60 10.71
CA ASN A 124 -11.51 1.37 11.08
C ASN A 124 -12.80 0.91 10.38
N ALA A 125 -12.69 0.05 9.36
CA ALA A 125 -13.82 -0.56 8.63
C ALA A 125 -14.09 -2.02 9.05
N ALA A 126 -13.81 -2.37 10.30
CA ALA A 126 -13.83 -3.73 10.80
C ALA A 126 -15.22 -4.38 10.88
N ARG A 127 -16.33 -3.63 10.69
CA ARG A 127 -17.68 -4.17 10.80
C ARG A 127 -18.10 -4.91 9.53
N GLY A 128 -18.02 -6.25 9.56
CA GLY A 128 -18.41 -7.12 8.44
C GLY A 128 -19.85 -7.63 8.56
N THR A 129 -20.47 -8.00 7.43
CA THR A 129 -21.82 -8.62 7.39
C THR A 129 -21.79 -10.13 7.52
N VAL A 130 -20.60 -10.74 7.55
CA VAL A 130 -20.36 -12.18 7.72
C VAL A 130 -19.50 -12.43 8.93
N ALA A 131 -19.72 -13.57 9.57
CA ALA A 131 -18.91 -13.99 10.71
C ALA A 131 -17.47 -14.24 10.30
N GLY A 132 -16.53 -13.88 11.17
CA GLY A 132 -15.11 -14.18 11.05
C GLY A 132 -14.52 -14.54 12.41
N THR A 133 -13.51 -15.40 12.40
CA THR A 133 -12.74 -15.74 13.60
C THR A 133 -11.37 -15.07 13.52
N ILE A 134 -10.99 -14.35 14.56
CA ILE A 134 -9.66 -13.78 14.71
C ILE A 134 -8.89 -14.66 15.68
N ASN A 135 -7.81 -15.25 15.18
CA ASN A 135 -6.89 -16.03 16.00
C ASN A 135 -5.62 -15.22 16.22
N PRO A 136 -5.11 -15.10 17.46
CA PRO A 136 -3.80 -14.49 17.71
C PRO A 136 -2.72 -15.47 17.20
N THR A 137 -2.21 -15.22 16.00
CA THR A 137 -1.19 -16.07 15.36
C THR A 137 0.15 -15.33 15.37
N PRO A 138 1.20 -15.92 15.99
CA PRO A 138 2.55 -15.34 15.93
C PRO A 138 3.16 -15.62 14.55
N ASP A 139 3.21 -14.61 13.68
CA ASP A 139 3.65 -14.73 12.29
C ASP A 139 4.62 -13.61 11.84
N GLU A 140 5.01 -12.71 12.75
CA GLU A 140 5.82 -11.52 12.48
C GLU A 140 7.17 -11.84 11.81
N GLN A 141 7.85 -12.91 12.27
CA GLN A 141 9.14 -13.34 11.70
C GLN A 141 8.98 -13.89 10.29
N GLY A 142 7.84 -14.52 9.99
CA GLY A 142 7.47 -14.93 8.65
C GLY A 142 7.28 -13.73 7.73
N TRP A 143 6.59 -12.69 8.19
CA TRP A 143 6.40 -11.46 7.45
C TRP A 143 7.70 -10.68 7.23
N PHE A 144 8.62 -10.68 8.21
CA PHE A 144 9.94 -10.10 8.06
C PHE A 144 10.67 -10.66 6.83
N GLY A 145 10.64 -12.00 6.66
CA GLY A 145 11.23 -12.66 5.50
C GLY A 145 10.43 -12.44 4.21
N THR A 146 9.11 -12.60 4.26
CA THR A 146 8.21 -12.44 3.12
C THR A 146 8.28 -11.03 2.54
N PHE A 147 8.44 -10.02 3.39
CA PHE A 147 8.54 -8.62 2.95
C PHE A 147 9.98 -8.18 2.64
N ARG A 148 10.91 -9.12 2.61
CA ARG A 148 12.29 -8.93 2.17
C ARG A 148 13.07 -7.90 2.99
N ILE A 149 12.79 -7.82 4.30
CA ILE A 149 13.61 -7.05 5.24
C ILE A 149 14.90 -7.80 5.52
N GLY A 150 14.86 -9.13 5.54
CA GLY A 150 15.99 -10.00 5.79
C GLY A 150 15.60 -11.46 5.91
N ILE A 151 16.48 -12.28 6.48
CA ILE A 151 16.21 -13.64 6.95
C ILE A 151 16.36 -13.61 8.46
N TRP A 152 15.24 -13.70 9.16
CA TRP A 152 15.21 -13.52 10.60
C TRP A 152 16.30 -14.33 11.34
N PRO A 153 17.02 -13.72 12.30
CA PRO A 153 16.91 -12.32 12.75
C PRO A 153 17.79 -11.31 11.99
N ASN A 154 18.40 -11.71 10.88
CA ASN A 154 19.38 -10.92 10.17
C ASN A 154 18.75 -10.10 9.05
N TYR A 155 19.05 -8.81 9.02
CA TYR A 155 18.66 -7.90 7.94
C TYR A 155 19.51 -8.17 6.69
N PHE A 156 18.93 -7.95 5.52
CA PHE A 156 19.75 -7.97 4.29
C PHE A 156 20.77 -6.83 4.31
N GLU A 157 21.91 -7.08 3.68
CA GLU A 157 22.92 -6.03 3.51
C GLU A 157 22.37 -4.93 2.59
N GLY A 158 22.54 -3.66 3.01
CA GLY A 158 22.06 -2.51 2.25
C GLY A 158 20.54 -2.31 2.25
N VAL A 159 19.78 -3.08 3.05
CA VAL A 159 18.33 -2.91 3.13
C VAL A 159 17.96 -1.49 3.57
N GLN A 160 16.99 -0.90 2.90
CA GLN A 160 16.46 0.44 3.17
C GLN A 160 15.40 0.44 4.28
N PHE A 161 15.49 -0.48 5.22
CA PHE A 161 14.66 -0.55 6.42
C PHE A 161 15.49 -0.16 7.63
N SER A 162 14.91 0.62 8.56
CA SER A 162 15.59 1.01 9.79
C SER A 162 15.88 -0.21 10.67
N LYS A 163 17.15 -0.35 11.10
CA LYS A 163 17.57 -1.42 12.00
C LYS A 163 17.35 -1.08 13.47
N ASP A 164 16.70 0.05 13.78
CA ASP A 164 16.31 0.43 15.11
C ASP A 164 15.23 -0.55 15.63
N ALA A 165 15.39 -1.03 16.85
CA ALA A 165 14.44 -1.94 17.48
C ALA A 165 13.03 -1.35 17.62
N GLU A 166 12.92 -0.04 17.89
CA GLU A 166 11.58 0.60 17.96
C GLU A 166 10.96 0.73 16.58
N ALA A 167 11.71 0.99 15.53
CA ALA A 167 11.19 0.97 14.16
C ALA A 167 10.64 -0.41 13.80
N LEU A 168 11.33 -1.49 14.17
CA LEU A 168 10.83 -2.85 13.96
C LEU A 168 9.55 -3.11 14.77
N ASN A 169 9.50 -2.67 16.05
CA ASN A 169 8.30 -2.77 16.88
C ASN A 169 7.12 -2.01 16.27
N GLN A 170 7.32 -0.80 15.77
CA GLN A 170 6.27 -0.02 15.11
C GLN A 170 5.80 -0.67 13.81
N TYR A 171 6.72 -1.28 13.07
CA TYR A 171 6.40 -2.03 11.87
C TYR A 171 5.48 -3.24 12.17
N PHE A 172 5.78 -4.03 13.19
CA PHE A 172 4.93 -5.15 13.58
C PHE A 172 3.57 -4.69 14.14
N ARG A 173 3.52 -3.59 14.88
CA ARG A 173 2.28 -3.03 15.45
C ARG A 173 1.33 -2.42 14.42
N GLN A 174 1.77 -2.16 13.21
CA GLN A 174 0.85 -1.75 12.12
C GLN A 174 0.16 -2.93 11.43
N MET A 175 0.48 -4.16 11.83
CA MET A 175 -0.21 -5.36 11.33
C MET A 175 -1.59 -5.48 11.97
N VAL A 176 -2.62 -5.68 11.15
CA VAL A 176 -4.00 -5.84 11.60
C VAL A 176 -4.67 -7.03 10.89
N PRO A 177 -5.51 -7.80 11.60
CA PRO A 177 -6.22 -8.91 11.00
C PRO A 177 -7.38 -8.43 10.11
N ASN A 178 -7.85 -9.31 9.22
CA ASN A 178 -9.21 -9.23 8.73
C ASN A 178 -10.17 -9.76 9.80
N VAL A 179 -11.32 -9.09 9.97
CA VAL A 179 -12.40 -9.55 10.87
C VAL A 179 -13.42 -10.42 10.14
N GLY A 180 -13.14 -10.82 8.92
CA GLY A 180 -13.96 -11.69 8.08
C GLY A 180 -13.19 -12.12 6.83
N PRO A 181 -13.77 -12.97 5.97
CA PRO A 181 -13.13 -13.43 4.75
C PRO A 181 -12.89 -12.25 3.80
N ILE A 182 -11.81 -12.34 3.02
CA ILE A 182 -11.54 -11.40 1.93
C ILE A 182 -12.55 -11.68 0.82
N ASP A 183 -13.27 -10.64 0.41
CA ASP A 183 -14.19 -10.66 -0.71
C ASP A 183 -13.79 -9.56 -1.70
N ILE A 184 -13.38 -9.97 -2.90
CA ILE A 184 -12.89 -9.07 -3.93
C ILE A 184 -13.99 -8.10 -4.36
N ASN A 185 -15.23 -8.55 -4.50
CA ASN A 185 -16.34 -7.70 -4.92
C ASN A 185 -16.68 -6.66 -3.85
N VAL A 186 -16.82 -7.09 -2.59
CA VAL A 186 -17.07 -6.18 -1.46
C VAL A 186 -16.01 -5.08 -1.40
N ASN A 187 -14.75 -5.43 -1.53
CA ASN A 187 -13.63 -4.49 -1.47
C ASN A 187 -13.62 -3.53 -2.68
N THR A 188 -13.75 -4.07 -3.88
CA THR A 188 -13.69 -3.27 -5.11
C THR A 188 -14.92 -2.39 -5.30
N ASP A 189 -16.10 -2.83 -4.88
CA ASP A 189 -17.33 -2.04 -4.90
C ASP A 189 -17.26 -0.87 -3.91
N ALA A 190 -16.69 -1.08 -2.71
CA ALA A 190 -16.49 0.00 -1.74
C ALA A 190 -15.50 1.06 -2.27
N VAL A 191 -14.38 0.66 -2.89
CA VAL A 191 -13.42 1.61 -3.48
C VAL A 191 -14.00 2.27 -4.74
N SER A 192 -14.78 1.55 -5.56
CA SER A 192 -15.52 2.14 -6.66
C SER A 192 -16.52 3.21 -6.16
N ALA A 193 -17.24 2.94 -5.05
CA ALA A 193 -18.13 3.94 -4.44
C ALA A 193 -17.37 5.19 -3.97
N LEU A 194 -16.12 5.05 -3.51
CA LEU A 194 -15.27 6.20 -3.21
C LEU A 194 -15.03 7.07 -4.45
N PHE A 195 -14.61 6.47 -5.57
CA PHE A 195 -14.39 7.22 -6.81
C PHE A 195 -15.68 7.81 -7.39
N ASN A 196 -16.83 7.18 -7.19
CA ASN A 196 -18.13 7.79 -7.52
C ASN A 196 -18.40 9.04 -6.69
N LYS A 197 -17.99 9.05 -5.42
CA LYS A 197 -18.19 10.18 -4.50
C LYS A 197 -17.23 11.34 -4.75
N ILE A 198 -15.95 11.06 -5.02
CA ILE A 198 -14.91 12.10 -5.15
C ILE A 198 -14.66 12.52 -6.60
N GLY A 199 -15.14 11.76 -7.59
CA GLY A 199 -14.88 11.97 -9.00
C GLY A 199 -13.53 11.42 -9.45
N ASP A 200 -12.97 12.04 -10.50
CA ASP A 200 -11.71 11.63 -11.11
C ASP A 200 -10.53 11.65 -10.12
N GLY A 201 -9.75 10.57 -10.08
CA GLY A 201 -8.60 10.46 -9.19
C GLY A 201 -7.60 9.39 -9.63
N ILE A 202 -6.52 9.28 -8.89
CA ILE A 202 -5.43 8.32 -9.11
C ILE A 202 -5.46 7.30 -7.99
N LEU A 203 -5.48 6.02 -8.35
CA LEU A 203 -5.39 4.92 -7.39
C LEU A 203 -3.93 4.58 -7.12
N VAL A 204 -3.54 4.62 -5.85
CA VAL A 204 -2.24 4.13 -5.36
C VAL A 204 -2.49 2.86 -4.56
N SER A 205 -2.03 1.72 -5.03
CA SER A 205 -2.26 0.42 -4.40
C SER A 205 -0.97 -0.22 -3.93
N HIS A 206 -1.06 -1.11 -2.95
CA HIS A 206 0.07 -1.87 -2.44
C HIS A 206 -0.26 -3.34 -2.29
N SER A 207 0.63 -4.22 -2.78
CA SER A 207 0.58 -5.65 -2.52
C SER A 207 -0.76 -6.29 -2.90
N HIS A 208 -1.51 -6.75 -1.90
CA HIS A 208 -2.83 -7.36 -2.03
C HIS A 208 -3.85 -6.48 -2.79
N SER A 209 -3.84 -5.17 -2.56
CA SER A 209 -4.76 -4.26 -3.25
C SER A 209 -4.40 -4.01 -4.73
N GLY A 210 -3.26 -4.46 -5.21
CA GLY A 210 -2.89 -4.38 -6.63
C GLY A 210 -3.92 -5.05 -7.52
N GLY A 211 -4.17 -6.37 -7.32
CA GLY A 211 -5.16 -7.12 -8.08
C GLY A 211 -6.58 -6.55 -7.97
N MET A 212 -6.98 -6.12 -6.78
CA MET A 212 -8.26 -5.46 -6.57
C MET A 212 -8.31 -4.09 -7.26
N GLY A 213 -7.19 -3.40 -7.38
CA GLY A 213 -7.07 -2.14 -8.11
C GLY A 213 -7.42 -2.28 -9.58
N TRP A 214 -6.95 -3.34 -10.24
CA TRP A 214 -7.33 -3.63 -11.64
C TRP A 214 -8.84 -3.84 -11.78
N VAL A 215 -9.43 -4.65 -10.91
CA VAL A 215 -10.89 -4.92 -10.92
C VAL A 215 -11.67 -3.63 -10.64
N THR A 216 -11.21 -2.79 -9.72
CA THR A 216 -11.86 -1.50 -9.44
C THR A 216 -11.82 -0.57 -10.64
N ALA A 217 -10.69 -0.52 -11.39
CA ALA A 217 -10.59 0.31 -12.60
C ALA A 217 -11.48 -0.21 -13.74
N ILE A 218 -11.72 -1.52 -13.83
CA ILE A 218 -12.72 -2.08 -14.74
C ILE A 218 -14.14 -1.61 -14.37
N LYS A 219 -14.45 -1.53 -13.06
CA LYS A 219 -15.76 -1.11 -12.55
C LYS A 219 -15.98 0.40 -12.60
N ASN A 220 -14.91 1.21 -12.57
CA ASN A 220 -15.04 2.66 -12.39
C ASN A 220 -14.07 3.46 -13.26
N GLN A 221 -14.61 4.22 -14.20
CA GLN A 221 -13.84 5.05 -15.15
C GLN A 221 -13.35 6.39 -14.57
N ASN A 222 -13.69 6.73 -13.33
CA ASN A 222 -13.14 7.88 -12.63
C ASN A 222 -11.68 7.64 -12.18
N ILE A 223 -11.20 6.39 -12.23
CA ILE A 223 -9.78 6.08 -12.04
C ILE A 223 -9.04 6.49 -13.32
N LYS A 224 -8.19 7.51 -13.22
CA LYS A 224 -7.45 8.09 -14.36
C LYS A 224 -6.05 7.53 -14.51
N ALA A 225 -5.51 6.92 -13.48
CA ALA A 225 -4.24 6.21 -13.49
C ALA A 225 -4.14 5.28 -12.28
N ILE A 226 -3.24 4.29 -12.37
CA ILE A 226 -2.89 3.44 -11.24
C ILE A 226 -1.38 3.48 -11.03
N VAL A 227 -0.97 3.70 -9.78
CA VAL A 227 0.38 3.48 -9.28
C VAL A 227 0.33 2.30 -8.32
N SER A 228 0.97 1.20 -8.66
CA SER A 228 0.93 -0.02 -7.85
C SER A 228 2.31 -0.38 -7.32
N TYR A 229 2.44 -0.40 -6.01
CA TYR A 229 3.64 -0.87 -5.34
C TYR A 229 3.52 -2.36 -5.03
N GLU A 230 4.42 -3.16 -5.59
CA GLU A 230 4.56 -4.58 -5.25
C GLU A 230 3.25 -5.40 -5.35
N PRO A 231 2.47 -5.34 -6.43
CA PRO A 231 1.23 -6.11 -6.53
C PRO A 231 1.51 -7.60 -6.35
N GLY A 232 0.79 -8.21 -5.38
CA GLY A 232 1.08 -9.56 -4.91
C GLY A 232 0.31 -10.67 -5.62
N SER A 233 -0.81 -10.34 -6.29
CA SER A 233 -1.68 -11.34 -6.93
C SER A 233 -2.80 -10.64 -7.71
N GLY A 234 -3.68 -11.44 -8.32
CA GLY A 234 -4.87 -10.93 -9.00
C GLY A 234 -4.59 -10.25 -10.33
N PHE A 235 -3.51 -10.64 -11.02
CA PHE A 235 -3.27 -10.23 -12.39
C PHE A 235 -4.34 -10.82 -13.30
N ILE A 236 -5.00 -9.97 -14.07
CA ILE A 236 -6.13 -10.33 -14.94
C ILE A 236 -5.72 -10.22 -16.41
N PHE A 237 -6.10 -11.23 -17.19
CA PHE A 237 -5.80 -11.34 -18.62
C PHE A 237 -7.09 -11.58 -19.40
N PRO A 238 -7.13 -11.34 -20.72
CA PRO A 238 -8.21 -11.90 -21.54
C PRO A 238 -8.26 -13.42 -21.35
N GLU A 239 -9.45 -14.00 -21.26
CA GLU A 239 -9.66 -15.45 -21.02
C GLU A 239 -8.79 -16.35 -21.91
N VAL A 240 -8.61 -15.96 -23.18
CA VAL A 240 -7.83 -16.73 -24.17
C VAL A 240 -6.32 -16.46 -24.14
N GLU A 241 -5.88 -15.51 -23.30
CA GLU A 241 -4.47 -15.10 -23.18
C GLU A 241 -3.92 -15.29 -21.76
N VAL A 242 -4.64 -16.03 -20.91
CA VAL A 242 -4.16 -16.33 -19.54
C VAL A 242 -2.87 -17.14 -19.64
N PRO A 243 -1.74 -16.66 -19.08
CA PRO A 243 -0.47 -17.39 -19.14
C PRO A 243 -0.53 -18.66 -18.30
N ALA A 244 0.40 -19.57 -18.57
CA ALA A 244 0.61 -20.75 -17.74
C ALA A 244 0.93 -20.33 -16.30
N PRO A 245 0.50 -21.11 -15.29
CA PRO A 245 0.88 -20.88 -13.92
C PRO A 245 2.40 -20.83 -13.72
N ILE A 246 2.89 -19.84 -12.96
CA ILE A 246 4.32 -19.70 -12.67
C ILE A 246 4.64 -20.48 -11.40
N PRO A 247 5.52 -21.51 -11.47
CA PRO A 247 5.97 -22.22 -10.28
C PRO A 247 6.75 -21.33 -9.34
N MET A 248 6.54 -21.51 -8.04
CA MET A 248 7.28 -20.84 -6.97
C MET A 248 7.42 -21.77 -5.76
N ALA A 249 8.37 -21.49 -4.89
CA ALA A 249 8.50 -22.23 -3.65
C ALA A 249 7.20 -22.18 -2.84
N GLY A 250 6.68 -23.35 -2.53
CA GLY A 250 5.42 -23.51 -1.80
C GLY A 250 4.15 -23.44 -2.63
N GLY A 251 4.23 -23.42 -3.98
CA GLY A 251 3.03 -23.46 -4.82
C GLY A 251 3.18 -22.91 -6.22
N THR A 252 2.10 -22.34 -6.74
CA THR A 252 2.08 -21.71 -8.06
C THR A 252 1.33 -20.38 -8.02
N LEU A 253 1.78 -19.40 -8.80
CA LEU A 253 1.07 -18.16 -9.04
C LEU A 253 0.23 -18.32 -10.32
N THR A 254 -1.08 -18.11 -10.19
CA THR A 254 -2.02 -18.14 -11.31
C THR A 254 -2.54 -16.75 -11.62
N ALA A 255 -2.80 -16.48 -12.90
CA ALA A 255 -3.54 -15.33 -13.36
C ALA A 255 -5.05 -15.62 -13.46
N ILE A 256 -5.85 -14.59 -13.63
CA ILE A 256 -7.31 -14.66 -13.72
C ILE A 256 -7.74 -14.26 -15.12
N GLY A 257 -8.61 -15.07 -15.75
CA GLY A 257 -9.24 -14.75 -17.04
C GLY A 257 -10.44 -13.82 -16.84
N VAL A 258 -10.57 -12.80 -17.69
CA VAL A 258 -11.74 -11.92 -17.77
C VAL A 258 -12.16 -11.74 -19.23
N PRO A 259 -13.43 -11.38 -19.50
CA PRO A 259 -13.84 -11.03 -20.84
C PRO A 259 -12.96 -9.93 -21.45
N LEU A 260 -12.60 -10.06 -22.73
CA LEU A 260 -11.75 -9.09 -23.43
C LEU A 260 -12.28 -7.65 -23.30
N SER A 261 -13.60 -7.46 -23.35
CA SER A 261 -14.24 -6.14 -23.21
C SER A 261 -13.94 -5.48 -21.85
N ASP A 262 -13.80 -6.27 -20.80
CA ASP A 262 -13.43 -5.78 -19.47
C ASP A 262 -11.94 -5.49 -19.38
N PHE A 263 -11.12 -6.39 -19.90
CA PHE A 263 -9.67 -6.19 -19.96
C PHE A 263 -9.28 -4.89 -20.70
N LEU A 264 -9.94 -4.61 -21.82
CA LEU A 264 -9.70 -3.42 -22.64
C LEU A 264 -9.98 -2.10 -21.91
N LYS A 265 -10.72 -2.10 -20.79
CA LYS A 265 -10.90 -0.91 -19.95
C LYS A 265 -9.58 -0.47 -19.29
N LEU A 266 -8.69 -1.42 -18.99
CA LEU A 266 -7.38 -1.14 -18.41
C LEU A 266 -6.41 -0.48 -19.41
N THR A 267 -6.62 -0.69 -20.71
CA THR A 267 -5.78 -0.05 -21.75
C THR A 267 -6.07 1.44 -21.92
N LYS A 268 -7.08 1.98 -21.23
CA LYS A 268 -7.51 3.38 -21.36
C LYS A 268 -6.85 4.33 -20.34
N ILE A 269 -6.08 3.78 -19.41
CA ILE A 269 -5.43 4.54 -18.35
C ILE A 269 -3.96 4.15 -18.26
N PRO A 270 -3.05 5.09 -17.97
CA PRO A 270 -1.66 4.76 -17.71
C PRO A 270 -1.52 4.06 -16.35
N ILE A 271 -0.64 3.05 -16.32
CA ILE A 271 -0.39 2.24 -15.13
C ILE A 271 1.12 2.09 -14.93
N ILE A 272 1.59 2.34 -13.72
CA ILE A 272 2.96 2.02 -13.33
C ILE A 272 3.00 1.07 -12.15
N ILE A 273 3.92 0.11 -12.21
CA ILE A 273 4.15 -0.88 -11.18
C ILE A 273 5.60 -0.78 -10.73
N TYR A 274 5.83 -0.68 -9.43
CA TYR A 274 7.15 -0.68 -8.82
C TYR A 274 7.39 -1.96 -8.02
N TYR A 275 8.55 -2.58 -8.20
CA TYR A 275 9.06 -3.68 -7.37
C TYR A 275 10.39 -3.29 -6.74
N GLY A 276 10.57 -3.61 -5.46
CA GLY A 276 11.79 -3.38 -4.69
C GLY A 276 12.90 -4.37 -4.99
N ASP A 277 13.84 -4.47 -4.07
CA ASP A 277 15.05 -5.29 -4.17
C ASP A 277 14.86 -6.68 -3.53
N PHE A 278 15.94 -7.45 -3.50
CA PHE A 278 16.05 -8.81 -2.94
C PHE A 278 15.09 -9.82 -3.58
N ILE A 279 14.70 -9.59 -4.83
CA ILE A 279 13.92 -10.49 -5.66
C ILE A 279 14.91 -11.32 -6.50
N PRO A 280 14.97 -12.65 -6.36
CA PRO A 280 15.91 -13.48 -7.10
C PRO A 280 15.55 -13.56 -8.58
N GLU A 281 16.56 -13.69 -9.43
CA GLU A 281 16.35 -13.91 -10.87
C GLU A 281 15.94 -15.36 -11.20
N LYS A 282 16.30 -16.30 -10.35
CA LYS A 282 16.07 -17.75 -10.54
C LYS A 282 15.27 -18.32 -9.37
N PRO A 283 14.55 -19.42 -9.60
CA PRO A 283 13.87 -20.14 -8.52
C PRO A 283 14.82 -20.48 -7.36
N MET A 284 14.32 -20.34 -6.14
CA MET A 284 15.05 -20.66 -4.91
C MET A 284 14.10 -21.23 -3.84
N ASP A 285 14.66 -21.89 -2.83
CA ASP A 285 13.86 -22.57 -1.80
C ASP A 285 13.21 -21.63 -0.76
N ASN A 286 13.63 -20.36 -0.71
CA ASN A 286 13.03 -19.39 0.20
C ASN A 286 11.66 -18.92 -0.34
N PRO A 287 10.50 -19.30 0.31
CA PRO A 287 9.19 -19.02 -0.24
C PRO A 287 8.88 -17.51 -0.34
N GLY A 288 9.42 -16.71 0.57
CA GLY A 288 9.23 -15.25 0.57
C GLY A 288 9.86 -14.65 -0.68
N GLN A 289 11.15 -14.88 -0.91
CA GLN A 289 11.87 -14.30 -2.05
C GLN A 289 11.40 -14.89 -3.39
N ASP A 290 11.28 -16.21 -3.49
CA ASP A 290 10.86 -16.87 -4.74
C ASP A 290 9.42 -16.52 -5.13
N GLY A 291 8.55 -16.33 -4.14
CA GLY A 291 7.21 -15.85 -4.40
C GLY A 291 7.19 -14.46 -5.07
N TRP A 292 8.15 -13.58 -4.74
CA TRP A 292 8.26 -12.26 -5.38
C TRP A 292 8.89 -12.33 -6.76
N ARG A 293 9.78 -13.29 -7.01
CA ARG A 293 10.26 -13.59 -8.37
C ARG A 293 9.09 -13.91 -9.31
N ALA A 294 8.23 -14.82 -8.90
CA ALA A 294 7.07 -15.20 -9.71
C ALA A 294 6.12 -14.02 -9.94
N ARG A 295 5.94 -13.14 -8.94
CA ARG A 295 5.08 -11.96 -9.06
C ARG A 295 5.65 -10.90 -10.00
N LEU A 296 6.95 -10.65 -9.94
CA LEU A 296 7.63 -9.75 -10.88
C LEU A 296 7.56 -10.28 -12.32
N GLU A 297 7.76 -11.60 -12.50
CA GLU A 297 7.60 -12.26 -13.79
C GLU A 297 6.17 -12.12 -14.33
N MET A 298 5.15 -12.41 -13.50
CA MET A 298 3.75 -12.26 -13.88
C MET A 298 3.40 -10.80 -14.21
N ALA A 299 3.92 -9.83 -13.47
CA ALA A 299 3.71 -8.41 -13.75
C ALA A 299 4.28 -8.00 -15.11
N ARG A 300 5.43 -8.54 -15.51
CA ARG A 300 6.01 -8.32 -16.83
C ARG A 300 5.17 -8.91 -17.94
N LEU A 301 4.69 -10.15 -17.78
CA LEU A 301 3.74 -10.77 -18.72
C LEU A 301 2.46 -9.96 -18.85
N TRP A 302 1.95 -9.47 -17.72
CA TRP A 302 0.74 -8.65 -17.70
C TRP A 302 0.94 -7.31 -18.42
N ARG A 303 2.05 -6.62 -18.16
CA ARG A 303 2.45 -5.39 -18.88
C ARG A 303 2.45 -5.64 -20.39
N ASP A 304 3.10 -6.72 -20.82
CA ASP A 304 3.24 -7.03 -22.24
C ASP A 304 1.88 -7.31 -22.88
N CYS A 305 0.98 -8.00 -22.16
CA CYS A 305 -0.38 -8.24 -22.62
C CYS A 305 -1.19 -6.94 -22.73
N VAL A 306 -1.21 -6.09 -21.69
CA VAL A 306 -1.94 -4.82 -21.72
C VAL A 306 -1.41 -3.92 -22.84
N ASN A 307 -0.09 -3.81 -23.01
CA ASN A 307 0.53 -2.98 -24.03
C ASN A 307 0.30 -3.52 -25.44
N LYS A 308 0.27 -4.85 -25.64
CA LYS A 308 -0.13 -5.50 -26.89
C LYS A 308 -1.55 -5.08 -27.33
N HIS A 309 -2.44 -4.86 -26.38
CA HIS A 309 -3.80 -4.38 -26.62
C HIS A 309 -3.93 -2.85 -26.66
N GLY A 310 -2.82 -2.11 -26.80
CA GLY A 310 -2.79 -0.65 -26.95
C GLY A 310 -2.88 0.12 -25.63
N GLY A 311 -2.53 -0.52 -24.50
CA GLY A 311 -2.43 0.12 -23.20
C GLY A 311 -1.08 0.80 -22.94
N ASP A 312 -0.93 1.37 -21.75
CA ASP A 312 0.26 2.09 -21.29
C ASP A 312 0.63 1.61 -19.88
N VAL A 313 1.31 0.46 -19.80
CA VAL A 313 1.79 -0.13 -18.56
C VAL A 313 3.29 -0.15 -18.52
N THR A 314 3.86 0.36 -17.43
CA THR A 314 5.29 0.29 -17.12
C THR A 314 5.52 -0.56 -15.86
N VAL A 315 6.48 -1.46 -15.89
CA VAL A 315 6.97 -2.21 -14.72
C VAL A 315 8.40 -1.76 -14.46
N VAL A 316 8.65 -1.24 -13.27
CA VAL A 316 9.95 -0.79 -12.79
C VAL A 316 10.40 -1.73 -11.68
N HIS A 317 11.48 -2.46 -11.90
CA HIS A 317 12.22 -3.15 -10.85
C HIS A 317 13.32 -2.19 -10.38
N LEU A 318 13.22 -1.67 -9.18
CA LEU A 318 14.06 -0.57 -8.68
C LEU A 318 15.56 -0.82 -8.83
N PRO A 319 16.11 -2.04 -8.58
CA PRO A 319 17.53 -2.33 -8.82
C PRO A 319 17.97 -2.12 -10.27
N GLU A 320 17.09 -2.32 -11.26
CA GLU A 320 17.43 -2.16 -12.69
C GLU A 320 17.64 -0.68 -13.07
N ILE A 321 17.13 0.24 -12.27
CA ILE A 321 17.36 1.69 -12.42
C ILE A 321 18.36 2.25 -11.38
N GLY A 322 19.09 1.37 -10.67
CA GLY A 322 20.13 1.74 -9.72
C GLY A 322 19.67 2.01 -8.29
N ILE A 323 18.37 1.91 -7.98
CA ILE A 323 17.82 2.10 -6.64
C ILE A 323 17.74 0.74 -5.95
N LYS A 324 18.53 0.56 -4.88
CA LYS A 324 18.74 -0.73 -4.23
C LYS A 324 18.32 -0.73 -2.77
N GLY A 325 18.10 -1.94 -2.24
CA GLY A 325 17.81 -2.18 -0.84
C GLY A 325 16.33 -2.00 -0.45
N ASN A 326 15.45 -1.65 -1.38
CA ASN A 326 14.04 -1.46 -1.07
C ASN A 326 13.35 -2.79 -0.72
N THR A 327 12.59 -2.75 0.36
CA THR A 327 11.77 -3.87 0.84
C THR A 327 10.46 -3.97 0.05
N HIS A 328 9.52 -4.77 0.58
CA HIS A 328 8.14 -4.80 0.08
C HIS A 328 7.36 -3.47 0.29
N PHE A 329 7.93 -2.53 1.05
CA PHE A 329 7.32 -1.23 1.36
C PHE A 329 8.18 -0.06 0.86
N PRO A 330 8.47 0.06 -0.46
CA PRO A 330 9.37 1.09 -0.96
C PRO A 330 8.93 2.51 -0.57
N PHE A 331 7.62 2.74 -0.46
CA PHE A 331 7.03 4.01 -0.03
C PHE A 331 7.23 4.34 1.46
N SER A 332 7.73 3.39 2.26
CA SER A 332 7.99 3.52 3.70
C SER A 332 9.47 3.31 4.06
N ASP A 333 10.26 2.80 3.15
CA ASP A 333 11.70 2.57 3.31
C ASP A 333 12.49 3.87 3.55
N LEU A 334 13.75 3.76 3.98
CA LEU A 334 14.60 4.91 4.33
C LEU A 334 14.74 5.94 3.20
N ASN A 335 14.68 5.49 1.95
CA ASN A 335 14.72 6.32 0.76
C ASN A 335 13.32 6.66 0.19
N ASN A 336 12.27 6.65 1.00
CA ASN A 336 10.90 6.87 0.54
C ASN A 336 10.68 8.20 -0.20
N LEU A 337 11.49 9.23 0.03
CA LEU A 337 11.45 10.48 -0.72
C LEU A 337 11.86 10.28 -2.18
N GLU A 338 12.92 9.50 -2.43
CA GLU A 338 13.37 9.13 -3.77
C GLU A 338 12.28 8.33 -4.52
N ILE A 339 11.62 7.38 -3.83
CA ILE A 339 10.50 6.64 -4.40
C ILE A 339 9.29 7.54 -4.71
N ALA A 340 9.03 8.52 -3.85
CA ALA A 340 7.99 9.52 -4.11
C ALA A 340 8.36 10.45 -5.28
N ASP A 341 9.65 10.73 -5.49
CA ASP A 341 10.12 11.51 -6.65
C ASP A 341 9.85 10.75 -7.96
N LEU A 342 10.18 9.45 -8.03
CA LEU A 342 9.84 8.62 -9.19
C LEU A 342 8.34 8.66 -9.52
N MET A 343 7.48 8.52 -8.52
CA MET A 343 6.04 8.62 -8.73
C MET A 343 5.63 10.00 -9.24
N SER A 344 6.21 11.07 -8.69
CA SER A 344 5.88 12.44 -9.12
C SER A 344 6.35 12.74 -10.54
N GLU A 345 7.52 12.26 -10.93
CA GLU A 345 8.04 12.40 -12.28
C GLU A 345 7.15 11.68 -13.29
N TRP A 346 6.73 10.45 -12.99
CA TRP A 346 5.80 9.71 -13.82
C TRP A 346 4.42 10.38 -13.92
N LEU A 347 3.87 10.87 -12.81
CA LEU A 347 2.61 11.62 -12.83
C LEU A 347 2.70 12.88 -13.69
N LYS A 348 3.84 13.56 -13.65
CA LYS A 348 4.12 14.74 -14.49
C LYS A 348 4.23 14.36 -15.96
N GLU A 349 4.96 13.29 -16.29
CA GLU A 349 5.07 12.76 -17.67
C GLU A 349 3.69 12.44 -18.25
N LYS A 350 2.81 11.85 -17.47
CA LYS A 350 1.43 11.53 -17.89
C LYS A 350 0.47 12.74 -17.81
N GLY A 351 0.92 13.91 -17.41
CA GLY A 351 0.10 15.14 -17.29
C GLY A 351 -0.95 15.08 -16.18
N LEU A 352 -0.70 14.27 -15.16
CA LEU A 352 -1.60 14.00 -14.02
C LEU A 352 -1.27 14.84 -12.77
N ASP A 353 -0.27 15.69 -12.86
CA ASP A 353 0.20 16.55 -11.77
C ASP A 353 -0.33 18.00 -11.86
N LYS A 354 -1.40 18.25 -12.63
CA LYS A 354 -2.00 19.56 -12.87
C LYS A 354 -2.79 20.10 -11.69
#